data_1168876e18c4113c1ebb9097915ac149
#
_entry.id   1168876e18c4113c1ebb9097915ac149
#
_cell.length_a   1.000
_cell.length_b   1.000
_cell.length_c   1.000
_cell.angle_alpha   90.00
_cell.angle_beta   90.00
_cell.angle_gamma   90.00
#
_symmetry.space_group_name_H-M   'P 1'
#
loop_
_entity.id
_entity.type
_entity.pdbx_description
1 polymer ?
#
loop_
_entity_poly.entity_id
_entity_poly.type
_entity_poly.pdbx_seq_one_letter_code
_entity_poly.pdbx_strand_id
1 'polypeptide(L)'
;MNKEPDVRWPAEWEPQDAVWLSWPHRRDLWQGGLDELQQTYGSVAAAIAPHALVCVNAAAPLHPGVRQAMLAAGMSEEQFRLFNHPTNDVWCRDHGPVFVQDVKDGSLMLADWQFNAWGGKFAPWDLDNGVPTLIGAALGLPVRSSSLILEGGAIEGNGDGLLVTTESVLLNPNRNPDWSRAMIEEELKRMLGVRAVFWLGSGIEGDDKDGHIDDMVRFVCRDAVVSIVETDSSSPHYRALAENNERLQDLRCVDGSGVEVIPLPMPDPLHAEDWRLDQLPASYANFLIVNEAVIVPVFNQPRNDDRALGILRECFSGKQVIGVDARKLVLEGGAIHCITQQQPRPGKEGL
;
A
#
# COMPACT_ATOMS: atom_id res chain seq x y z
N MET A 1 9.41 30.49 -11.77
CA MET A 1 8.01 30.43 -11.31
C MET A 1 7.65 28.95 -11.31
N ASN A 2 7.50 28.34 -10.13
CA ASN A 2 7.03 26.97 -10.06
C ASN A 2 5.60 26.95 -10.62
N LYS A 3 5.39 26.19 -11.68
CA LYS A 3 4.04 25.95 -12.22
C LYS A 3 3.25 25.18 -11.15
N GLU A 4 2.05 25.64 -10.84
CA GLU A 4 1.18 24.86 -9.97
C GLU A 4 0.94 23.47 -10.56
N PRO A 5 0.86 22.42 -9.74
CA PRO A 5 0.63 21.08 -10.23
C PRO A 5 -0.71 20.98 -10.96
N ASP A 6 -0.77 20.19 -12.01
CA ASP A 6 -1.99 19.94 -12.78
C ASP A 6 -2.81 18.78 -12.22
N VAL A 7 -2.22 18.01 -11.30
CA VAL A 7 -2.85 16.89 -10.63
C VAL A 7 -2.64 16.98 -9.12
N ARG A 8 -3.48 16.27 -8.36
CA ARG A 8 -3.38 16.06 -6.92
C ARG A 8 -3.47 14.57 -6.61
N TRP A 9 -2.62 14.08 -5.74
CA TRP A 9 -2.74 12.75 -5.18
C TRP A 9 -3.60 12.81 -3.90
N PRO A 10 -4.84 12.26 -3.92
CA PRO A 10 -5.71 12.24 -2.74
C PRO A 10 -5.11 11.42 -1.61
N ALA A 11 -5.37 11.85 -0.37
CA ALA A 11 -5.02 11.05 0.79
C ALA A 11 -5.88 9.77 0.85
N GLU A 12 -5.36 8.70 1.49
CA GLU A 12 -6.07 7.43 1.58
C GLU A 12 -7.36 7.51 2.41
N TRP A 13 -7.46 8.45 3.34
CA TRP A 13 -8.70 8.67 4.13
C TRP A 13 -9.77 9.48 3.41
N GLU A 14 -9.51 10.00 2.21
CA GLU A 14 -10.52 10.68 1.41
C GLU A 14 -11.53 9.68 0.84
N PRO A 15 -12.73 10.15 0.42
CA PRO A 15 -13.77 9.25 -0.08
C PRO A 15 -13.29 8.37 -1.24
N GLN A 16 -13.59 7.09 -1.16
CA GLN A 16 -13.22 6.07 -2.14
C GLN A 16 -14.46 5.43 -2.75
N ASP A 17 -14.41 5.13 -4.05
CA ASP A 17 -15.46 4.39 -4.76
C ASP A 17 -15.18 2.89 -4.78
N ALA A 18 -13.89 2.50 -4.82
CA ALA A 18 -13.50 1.10 -4.89
C ALA A 18 -12.12 0.84 -4.26
N VAL A 19 -11.88 -0.43 -3.96
CA VAL A 19 -10.54 -0.96 -3.63
C VAL A 19 -10.24 -2.11 -4.59
N TRP A 20 -9.07 -2.06 -5.23
CA TRP A 20 -8.58 -3.06 -6.15
C TRP A 20 -7.71 -4.10 -5.45
N LEU A 21 -7.87 -5.36 -5.86
CA LEU A 21 -7.09 -6.53 -5.44
C LEU A 21 -6.60 -7.26 -6.68
N SER A 22 -5.50 -8.01 -6.56
CA SER A 22 -5.05 -8.98 -7.54
C SER A 22 -5.15 -10.38 -6.95
N TRP A 23 -5.87 -11.30 -7.62
CA TRP A 23 -6.26 -12.59 -7.04
C TRP A 23 -5.09 -13.59 -6.96
N PRO A 24 -4.84 -14.22 -5.80
CA PRO A 24 -3.82 -15.24 -5.64
C PRO A 24 -4.17 -16.52 -6.42
N HIS A 25 -3.25 -16.97 -7.27
CA HIS A 25 -3.50 -18.13 -8.14
C HIS A 25 -2.28 -19.02 -8.39
N ARG A 26 -1.07 -18.54 -8.08
CA ARG A 26 0.18 -19.26 -8.35
C ARG A 26 0.56 -20.18 -7.17
N ARG A 27 0.37 -21.50 -7.37
CA ARG A 27 0.74 -22.50 -6.35
C ARG A 27 2.25 -22.65 -6.17
N ASP A 28 3.04 -22.25 -7.14
CA ASP A 28 4.51 -22.26 -7.07
C ASP A 28 5.07 -21.20 -6.14
N LEU A 29 4.39 -20.05 -5.99
CA LEU A 29 4.72 -19.02 -5.01
C LEU A 29 4.20 -19.38 -3.61
N TRP A 30 2.96 -19.87 -3.53
CA TRP A 30 2.26 -20.13 -2.27
C TRP A 30 2.19 -21.63 -1.99
N GLN A 31 3.36 -22.26 -1.88
CA GLN A 31 3.49 -23.71 -1.71
C GLN A 31 2.77 -24.18 -0.42
N GLY A 32 1.77 -25.06 -0.59
CA GLY A 32 1.01 -25.61 0.53
C GLY A 32 0.04 -24.68 1.24
N GLY A 33 -0.13 -23.43 0.78
CA GLY A 33 -0.95 -22.42 1.46
C GLY A 33 -1.89 -21.62 0.57
N LEU A 34 -2.00 -21.92 -0.75
CA LEU A 34 -2.81 -21.10 -1.66
C LEU A 34 -4.29 -21.06 -1.28
N ASP A 35 -4.87 -22.17 -0.87
CA ASP A 35 -6.29 -22.24 -0.53
C ASP A 35 -6.60 -21.45 0.77
N GLU A 36 -5.71 -21.49 1.78
CA GLU A 36 -5.81 -20.66 2.98
C GLU A 36 -5.55 -19.18 2.68
N LEU A 37 -4.63 -18.89 1.78
CA LEU A 37 -4.40 -17.53 1.31
C LEU A 37 -5.66 -16.97 0.63
N GLN A 38 -6.31 -17.73 -0.26
CA GLN A 38 -7.56 -17.33 -0.90
C GLN A 38 -8.67 -17.09 0.11
N GLN A 39 -8.73 -17.85 1.21
CA GLN A 39 -9.66 -17.58 2.31
C GLN A 39 -9.31 -16.26 3.04
N THR A 40 -8.03 -15.99 3.27
CA THR A 40 -7.59 -14.71 3.84
C THR A 40 -7.95 -13.55 2.94
N TYR A 41 -7.78 -13.68 1.62
CA TYR A 41 -8.22 -12.69 0.62
C TYR A 41 -9.74 -12.46 0.68
N GLY A 42 -10.52 -13.54 0.78
CA GLY A 42 -11.96 -13.44 0.99
C GLY A 42 -12.31 -12.66 2.26
N SER A 43 -11.59 -12.91 3.36
CA SER A 43 -11.80 -12.20 4.63
C SER A 43 -11.47 -10.71 4.53
N VAL A 44 -10.35 -10.35 3.87
CA VAL A 44 -9.99 -8.93 3.60
C VAL A 44 -11.05 -8.28 2.73
N ALA A 45 -11.45 -8.92 1.62
CA ALA A 45 -12.49 -8.41 0.72
C ALA A 45 -13.83 -8.21 1.45
N ALA A 46 -14.24 -9.15 2.30
CA ALA A 46 -15.46 -9.04 3.09
C ALA A 46 -15.41 -7.92 4.13
N ALA A 47 -14.22 -7.61 4.68
CA ALA A 47 -14.03 -6.46 5.55
C ALA A 47 -14.11 -5.12 4.80
N ILE A 48 -13.69 -5.07 3.54
CA ILE A 48 -13.77 -3.88 2.67
C ILE A 48 -15.19 -3.65 2.15
N ALA A 49 -15.89 -4.71 1.79
CA ALA A 49 -17.15 -4.70 1.03
C ALA A 49 -18.29 -3.82 1.61
N PRO A 50 -18.45 -3.65 2.93
CA PRO A 50 -19.44 -2.73 3.49
C PRO A 50 -19.13 -1.25 3.23
N HIS A 51 -17.89 -0.93 2.86
CA HIS A 51 -17.35 0.43 2.81
C HIS A 51 -17.02 0.89 1.38
N ALA A 52 -16.61 -0.03 0.49
CA ALA A 52 -16.30 0.28 -0.91
C ALA A 52 -16.52 -0.94 -1.80
N LEU A 53 -16.69 -0.70 -3.11
CA LEU A 53 -16.73 -1.77 -4.10
C LEU A 53 -15.36 -2.48 -4.15
N VAL A 54 -15.37 -3.82 -4.12
CA VAL A 54 -14.15 -4.61 -4.28
C VAL A 54 -13.95 -4.94 -5.76
N CYS A 55 -12.90 -4.43 -6.38
CA CYS A 55 -12.52 -4.74 -7.75
C CYS A 55 -11.37 -5.76 -7.77
N VAL A 56 -11.50 -6.83 -8.54
CA VAL A 56 -10.53 -7.93 -8.53
C VAL A 56 -9.93 -8.15 -9.91
N ASN A 57 -8.61 -7.99 -10.03
CA ASN A 57 -7.84 -8.40 -11.19
C ASN A 57 -7.63 -9.92 -11.15
N ALA A 58 -8.09 -10.62 -12.16
CA ALA A 58 -7.89 -12.05 -12.32
C ALA A 58 -8.06 -12.45 -13.79
N ALA A 59 -7.28 -13.42 -14.28
CA ALA A 59 -7.53 -13.98 -15.59
C ALA A 59 -8.93 -14.61 -15.68
N ALA A 60 -9.62 -14.45 -16.81
CA ALA A 60 -11.02 -14.89 -16.97
C ALA A 60 -11.28 -16.35 -16.55
N PRO A 61 -10.39 -17.33 -16.80
CA PRO A 61 -10.59 -18.71 -16.34
C PRO A 61 -10.67 -18.87 -14.83
N LEU A 62 -10.14 -17.89 -14.04
CA LEU A 62 -10.16 -17.92 -12.58
C LEU A 62 -11.47 -17.35 -12.00
N HIS A 63 -12.25 -16.59 -12.78
CA HIS A 63 -13.44 -15.87 -12.29
C HIS A 63 -14.46 -16.76 -11.56
N PRO A 64 -14.76 -18.00 -11.98
CA PRO A 64 -15.69 -18.85 -11.24
C PRO A 64 -15.19 -19.16 -9.82
N GLY A 65 -13.90 -19.45 -9.65
CA GLY A 65 -13.28 -19.72 -8.32
C GLY A 65 -13.23 -18.47 -7.45
N VAL A 66 -12.86 -17.31 -8.02
CA VAL A 66 -12.87 -16.02 -7.32
C VAL A 66 -14.27 -15.70 -6.81
N ARG A 67 -15.29 -15.79 -7.67
CA ARG A 67 -16.69 -15.58 -7.29
C ARG A 67 -17.13 -16.49 -6.14
N GLN A 68 -16.81 -17.78 -6.25
CA GLN A 68 -17.13 -18.74 -5.19
C GLN A 68 -16.46 -18.36 -3.85
N ALA A 69 -15.20 -17.93 -3.87
CA ALA A 69 -14.48 -17.52 -2.67
C ALA A 69 -15.08 -16.25 -2.04
N MET A 70 -15.44 -15.25 -2.84
CA MET A 70 -16.08 -14.02 -2.36
C MET A 70 -17.45 -14.31 -1.73
N LEU A 71 -18.28 -15.13 -2.37
CA LEU A 71 -19.58 -15.55 -1.83
C LEU A 71 -19.43 -16.37 -0.55
N ALA A 72 -18.43 -17.27 -0.49
CA ALA A 72 -18.14 -18.06 0.70
C ALA A 72 -17.67 -17.19 1.88
N ALA A 73 -17.01 -16.04 1.59
CA ALA A 73 -16.65 -15.03 2.59
C ALA A 73 -17.85 -14.16 3.06
N GLY A 74 -19.07 -14.42 2.55
CA GLY A 74 -20.29 -13.75 2.95
C GLY A 74 -20.62 -12.48 2.15
N MET A 75 -19.90 -12.21 1.06
CA MET A 75 -20.20 -11.08 0.17
C MET A 75 -21.39 -11.37 -0.75
N SER A 76 -22.10 -10.33 -1.18
CA SER A 76 -23.08 -10.40 -2.25
C SER A 76 -22.45 -10.07 -3.60
N GLU A 77 -23.11 -10.47 -4.71
CA GLU A 77 -22.65 -10.20 -6.09
C GLU A 77 -22.51 -8.71 -6.42
N GLU A 78 -23.19 -7.85 -5.68
CA GLU A 78 -23.18 -6.40 -5.89
C GLU A 78 -21.95 -5.73 -5.26
N GLN A 79 -21.29 -6.40 -4.32
CA GLN A 79 -20.18 -5.87 -3.54
C GLN A 79 -18.81 -6.06 -4.21
N PHE A 80 -18.75 -6.83 -5.30
CA PHE A 80 -17.49 -7.02 -6.02
C PHE A 80 -17.66 -7.05 -7.53
N ARG A 81 -16.59 -6.75 -8.24
CA ARG A 81 -16.48 -6.87 -9.70
C ARG A 81 -15.19 -7.57 -10.09
N LEU A 82 -15.28 -8.48 -11.06
CA LEU A 82 -14.13 -9.22 -11.59
C LEU A 82 -13.75 -8.64 -12.95
N PHE A 83 -12.46 -8.38 -13.11
CA PHE A 83 -11.89 -7.86 -14.35
C PHE A 83 -10.93 -8.90 -14.93
N ASN A 84 -11.01 -9.10 -16.26
CA ASN A 84 -10.08 -10.00 -16.96
C ASN A 84 -8.70 -9.34 -17.13
N HIS A 85 -8.03 -9.15 -16.01
CA HIS A 85 -6.68 -8.63 -15.94
C HIS A 85 -5.76 -9.73 -15.37
N PRO A 86 -5.05 -10.47 -16.21
CA PRO A 86 -4.11 -11.48 -15.72
C PRO A 86 -2.94 -10.79 -15.03
N THR A 87 -2.45 -11.41 -13.94
CA THR A 87 -1.32 -10.94 -13.14
C THR A 87 -0.28 -12.05 -12.96
N ASN A 88 0.95 -11.68 -12.62
CA ASN A 88 1.98 -12.62 -12.20
C ASN A 88 1.91 -12.87 -10.69
N ASP A 89 1.59 -11.84 -9.89
CA ASP A 89 1.53 -11.88 -8.44
C ASP A 89 0.32 -11.09 -7.89
N VAL A 90 0.24 -10.98 -6.57
CA VAL A 90 -0.93 -10.50 -5.81
C VAL A 90 -0.84 -9.04 -5.34
N TRP A 91 0.32 -8.42 -5.47
CA TRP A 91 0.68 -7.17 -4.78
C TRP A 91 0.15 -5.94 -5.52
N CYS A 92 -1.19 -5.78 -5.48
CA CYS A 92 -1.90 -4.72 -6.20
C CYS A 92 -1.48 -3.30 -5.78
N ARG A 93 -0.99 -3.12 -4.55
CA ARG A 93 -0.40 -1.86 -4.10
C ARG A 93 0.80 -1.47 -4.94
N ASP A 94 1.63 -2.43 -5.28
CA ASP A 94 2.94 -2.19 -5.88
C ASP A 94 2.88 -2.12 -7.41
N HIS A 95 2.08 -2.99 -8.02
CA HIS A 95 1.92 -3.01 -9.48
C HIS A 95 0.67 -2.30 -10.00
N GLY A 96 -0.25 -1.92 -9.12
CA GLY A 96 -1.45 -1.19 -9.49
C GLY A 96 -1.17 0.29 -9.77
N PRO A 97 -2.10 0.99 -10.45
CA PRO A 97 -1.94 2.42 -10.70
C PRO A 97 -2.12 3.23 -9.42
N VAL A 98 -1.39 4.33 -9.29
CA VAL A 98 -1.73 5.35 -8.30
C VAL A 98 -2.78 6.29 -8.92
N PHE A 99 -3.94 6.40 -8.29
CA PHE A 99 -5.00 7.28 -8.76
C PHE A 99 -4.71 8.73 -8.35
N VAL A 100 -4.81 9.64 -9.30
CA VAL A 100 -4.69 11.09 -9.08
C VAL A 100 -5.92 11.82 -9.64
N GLN A 101 -6.16 13.03 -9.16
CA GLN A 101 -7.24 13.90 -9.61
C GLN A 101 -6.68 15.08 -10.41
N ASP A 102 -7.29 15.41 -11.53
CA ASP A 102 -7.05 16.70 -12.19
C ASP A 102 -7.53 17.83 -11.26
N VAL A 103 -6.67 18.84 -11.03
CA VAL A 103 -7.02 19.93 -10.08
C VAL A 103 -8.09 20.88 -10.62
N LYS A 104 -8.41 20.85 -11.94
CA LYS A 104 -9.38 21.76 -12.56
C LYS A 104 -10.81 21.29 -12.38
N ASP A 105 -11.05 19.98 -12.55
CA ASP A 105 -12.40 19.41 -12.60
C ASP A 105 -12.60 18.21 -11.65
N GLY A 106 -11.52 17.77 -10.97
CA GLY A 106 -11.57 16.62 -10.06
C GLY A 106 -11.69 15.27 -10.75
N SER A 107 -11.58 15.21 -12.08
CA SER A 107 -11.61 13.95 -12.81
C SER A 107 -10.43 13.05 -12.45
N LEU A 108 -10.66 11.73 -12.46
CA LEU A 108 -9.61 10.76 -12.15
C LEU A 108 -8.70 10.52 -13.34
N MET A 109 -7.43 10.34 -13.03
CA MET A 109 -6.38 9.87 -13.92
C MET A 109 -5.56 8.80 -13.20
N LEU A 110 -4.84 7.98 -13.96
CA LEU A 110 -3.95 6.96 -13.42
C LEU A 110 -2.50 7.38 -13.62
N ALA A 111 -1.73 7.43 -12.54
CA ALA A 111 -0.27 7.46 -12.61
C ALA A 111 0.22 6.02 -12.73
N ASP A 112 0.87 5.73 -13.86
CA ASP A 112 1.38 4.42 -14.24
C ASP A 112 2.91 4.47 -14.18
N TRP A 113 3.47 3.70 -13.26
CA TRP A 113 4.90 3.56 -13.01
C TRP A 113 5.42 2.26 -13.61
N GLN A 114 6.72 2.19 -13.89
CA GLN A 114 7.32 0.92 -14.22
C GLN A 114 7.44 0.05 -12.97
N PHE A 115 7.08 -1.21 -13.11
CA PHE A 115 7.23 -2.23 -12.08
C PHE A 115 8.21 -3.31 -12.55
N ASN A 116 9.19 -3.64 -11.70
CA ASN A 116 10.23 -4.64 -12.03
C ASN A 116 10.38 -5.71 -10.95
N ALA A 117 9.30 -6.02 -10.23
CA ALA A 117 9.28 -7.01 -9.16
C ALA A 117 10.39 -6.79 -8.12
N TRP A 118 10.37 -5.58 -7.53
CA TRP A 118 11.25 -5.16 -6.44
C TRP A 118 12.75 -5.27 -6.77
N GLY A 119 13.13 -4.84 -7.96
CA GLY A 119 14.52 -4.89 -8.41
C GLY A 119 14.89 -6.17 -9.14
N GLY A 120 13.94 -6.81 -9.82
CA GLY A 120 14.17 -8.04 -10.59
C GLY A 120 14.27 -9.31 -9.74
N LYS A 121 13.84 -9.27 -8.48
CA LYS A 121 13.96 -10.40 -7.54
C LYS A 121 12.97 -11.52 -7.84
N PHE A 122 11.80 -11.21 -8.40
CA PHE A 122 10.68 -12.15 -8.59
C PHE A 122 10.15 -12.10 -10.02
N ALA A 123 10.74 -12.86 -10.91
CA ALA A 123 10.30 -12.97 -12.31
C ALA A 123 9.23 -14.07 -12.46
N PRO A 124 8.34 -13.96 -13.47
CA PRO A 124 8.11 -12.82 -14.37
C PRO A 124 7.25 -11.73 -13.72
N TRP A 125 7.21 -10.51 -14.30
CA TRP A 125 6.40 -9.37 -13.85
C TRP A 125 5.73 -8.59 -14.98
N ASP A 126 5.79 -9.11 -16.19
CA ASP A 126 5.29 -8.44 -17.39
C ASP A 126 3.77 -8.21 -17.36
N LEU A 127 3.01 -9.17 -16.79
CA LEU A 127 1.57 -9.02 -16.62
C LEU A 127 1.26 -7.96 -15.55
N ASP A 128 1.99 -7.98 -14.44
CA ASP A 128 1.83 -7.01 -13.34
C ASP A 128 2.10 -5.58 -13.81
N ASN A 129 3.20 -5.38 -14.55
CA ASN A 129 3.55 -4.07 -15.13
C ASN A 129 2.48 -3.57 -16.13
N GLY A 130 1.63 -4.42 -16.66
CA GLY A 130 0.52 -4.08 -17.56
C GLY A 130 -0.78 -3.70 -16.87
N VAL A 131 -0.92 -3.97 -15.57
CA VAL A 131 -2.19 -3.79 -14.82
C VAL A 131 -2.71 -2.35 -14.86
N PRO A 132 -1.90 -1.28 -14.70
CA PRO A 132 -2.39 0.09 -14.76
C PRO A 132 -3.06 0.43 -16.09
N THR A 133 -2.50 0.00 -17.20
CA THR A 133 -3.08 0.20 -18.54
C THR A 133 -4.41 -0.54 -18.69
N LEU A 134 -4.51 -1.78 -18.19
CA LEU A 134 -5.75 -2.57 -18.22
C LEU A 134 -6.85 -1.92 -17.37
N ILE A 135 -6.53 -1.43 -16.18
CA ILE A 135 -7.48 -0.71 -15.31
C ILE A 135 -7.93 0.59 -15.97
N GLY A 136 -7.00 1.36 -16.55
CA GLY A 136 -7.33 2.59 -17.28
C GLY A 136 -8.32 2.34 -18.42
N ALA A 137 -8.08 1.30 -19.23
CA ALA A 137 -8.96 0.91 -20.32
C ALA A 137 -10.34 0.47 -19.81
N ALA A 138 -10.39 -0.33 -18.74
CA ALA A 138 -11.65 -0.82 -18.16
C ALA A 138 -12.51 0.28 -17.54
N LEU A 139 -11.87 1.32 -16.97
CA LEU A 139 -12.57 2.46 -16.36
C LEU A 139 -12.79 3.62 -17.35
N GLY A 140 -12.19 3.59 -18.55
CA GLY A 140 -12.20 4.71 -19.49
C GLY A 140 -11.42 5.94 -18.97
N LEU A 141 -10.43 5.74 -18.12
CA LEU A 141 -9.64 6.80 -17.50
C LEU A 141 -8.32 7.02 -18.26
N PRO A 142 -7.84 8.28 -18.35
CA PRO A 142 -6.53 8.57 -18.92
C PRO A 142 -5.41 7.98 -18.06
N VAL A 143 -4.39 7.45 -18.72
CA VAL A 143 -3.18 6.89 -18.08
C VAL A 143 -2.00 7.80 -18.38
N ARG A 144 -1.32 8.24 -17.33
CA ARG A 144 -0.10 9.05 -17.39
C ARG A 144 1.07 8.17 -16.98
N SER A 145 1.91 7.80 -17.93
CA SER A 145 3.01 6.87 -17.69
C SER A 145 4.33 7.59 -17.35
N SER A 146 5.14 6.94 -16.55
CA SER A 146 6.52 7.31 -16.21
C SER A 146 7.47 6.16 -16.55
N SER A 147 8.73 6.50 -16.77
CA SER A 147 9.82 5.52 -16.88
C SER A 147 10.50 5.22 -15.54
N LEU A 148 10.13 5.94 -14.48
CA LEU A 148 10.60 5.66 -13.13
C LEU A 148 10.03 4.32 -12.65
N ILE A 149 10.89 3.45 -12.15
CA ILE A 149 10.47 2.24 -11.44
C ILE A 149 10.07 2.64 -10.02
N LEU A 150 8.79 2.40 -9.68
CA LEU A 150 8.23 2.77 -8.41
C LEU A 150 7.08 1.84 -8.04
N GLU A 151 7.12 1.34 -6.83
CA GLU A 151 6.05 0.59 -6.21
C GLU A 151 5.16 1.51 -5.36
N GLY A 152 3.83 1.32 -5.39
CA GLY A 152 2.91 2.13 -4.60
C GLY A 152 3.13 2.03 -3.09
N GLY A 153 3.63 0.88 -2.60
CA GLY A 153 4.01 0.68 -1.20
C GLY A 153 5.29 1.43 -0.77
N ALA A 154 6.08 1.92 -1.74
CA ALA A 154 7.27 2.72 -1.48
C ALA A 154 6.98 4.20 -1.19
N ILE A 155 5.74 4.65 -1.34
CA ILE A 155 5.33 6.05 -1.17
C ILE A 155 4.14 6.18 -0.24
N GLU A 156 4.13 7.23 0.59
CA GLU A 156 3.03 7.56 1.50
C GLU A 156 2.73 9.06 1.43
N GLY A 157 1.48 9.46 1.30
CA GLY A 157 1.10 10.84 1.04
C GLY A 157 -0.04 11.36 1.91
N ASN A 158 0.04 12.65 2.28
CA ASN A 158 -0.98 13.29 3.12
C ASN A 158 -2.11 13.99 2.36
N GLY A 159 -2.19 13.87 1.04
CA GLY A 159 -3.21 14.54 0.22
C GLY A 159 -3.05 16.05 0.08
N ASP A 160 -2.13 16.67 0.81
CA ASP A 160 -1.84 18.12 0.78
C ASP A 160 -0.42 18.44 0.28
N GLY A 161 0.11 17.58 -0.56
CA GLY A 161 1.37 17.79 -1.27
C GLY A 161 2.63 17.36 -0.54
N LEU A 162 2.55 16.71 0.63
CA LEU A 162 3.67 16.07 1.29
C LEU A 162 3.68 14.57 0.95
N LEU A 163 4.85 14.06 0.56
CA LEU A 163 5.12 12.64 0.32
C LEU A 163 6.30 12.19 1.19
N VAL A 164 6.18 11.02 1.78
CA VAL A 164 7.26 10.32 2.52
C VAL A 164 7.66 9.06 1.77
N THR A 165 8.95 8.80 1.67
CA THR A 165 9.53 7.62 1.02
C THR A 165 10.84 7.22 1.70
N THR A 166 11.51 6.15 1.22
CA THR A 166 12.79 5.68 1.74
C THR A 166 13.91 5.78 0.71
N GLU A 167 15.11 6.07 1.20
CA GLU A 167 16.33 6.07 0.38
C GLU A 167 16.67 4.67 -0.13
N SER A 168 16.46 3.66 0.73
CA SER A 168 16.79 2.27 0.42
C SER A 168 15.99 1.67 -0.73
N VAL A 169 14.81 2.21 -1.06
CA VAL A 169 14.01 1.78 -2.21
C VAL A 169 14.28 2.64 -3.43
N LEU A 170 13.91 3.93 -3.38
CA LEU A 170 13.92 4.75 -4.61
C LEU A 170 15.32 5.10 -5.11
N LEU A 171 16.33 5.14 -4.23
CA LEU A 171 17.73 5.33 -4.61
C LEU A 171 18.49 4.03 -4.80
N ASN A 172 17.82 2.87 -4.68
CA ASN A 172 18.46 1.58 -4.89
C ASN A 172 18.81 1.41 -6.38
N PRO A 173 20.07 1.04 -6.70
CA PRO A 173 20.45 0.84 -8.10
C PRO A 173 19.70 -0.31 -8.80
N ASN A 174 19.04 -1.19 -8.04
CA ASN A 174 18.19 -2.24 -8.62
C ASN A 174 16.82 -1.72 -9.14
N ARG A 175 16.47 -0.45 -8.87
CA ARG A 175 15.31 0.25 -9.40
C ARG A 175 15.74 1.26 -10.47
N ASN A 176 16.43 2.32 -10.06
CA ASN A 176 16.63 3.53 -10.86
C ASN A 176 18.12 3.93 -10.89
N PRO A 177 19.04 3.13 -11.47
CA PRO A 177 20.49 3.39 -11.39
C PRO A 177 20.92 4.71 -12.03
N ASP A 178 20.16 5.18 -13.02
CA ASP A 178 20.48 6.40 -13.77
C ASP A 178 19.73 7.65 -13.25
N TRP A 179 18.96 7.51 -12.17
CA TRP A 179 18.16 8.61 -11.61
C TRP A 179 18.80 9.16 -10.35
N SER A 180 19.06 10.46 -10.33
CA SER A 180 19.44 11.17 -9.10
C SER A 180 18.19 11.41 -8.22
N ARG A 181 18.42 11.65 -6.91
CA ARG A 181 17.36 12.07 -5.98
C ARG A 181 16.52 13.24 -6.55
N ALA A 182 17.18 14.26 -7.07
CA ALA A 182 16.50 15.42 -7.63
C ALA A 182 15.61 15.07 -8.84
N MET A 183 16.05 14.14 -9.71
CA MET A 183 15.22 13.67 -10.84
C MET A 183 13.99 12.89 -10.34
N ILE A 184 14.18 12.04 -9.33
CA ILE A 184 13.08 11.27 -8.72
C ILE A 184 12.05 12.24 -8.10
N GLU A 185 12.50 13.21 -7.31
CA GLU A 185 11.61 14.21 -6.70
C GLU A 185 10.81 15.01 -7.74
N GLU A 186 11.45 15.46 -8.83
CA GLU A 186 10.77 16.19 -9.90
C GLU A 186 9.74 15.30 -10.62
N GLU A 187 10.05 14.01 -10.80
CA GLU A 187 9.10 13.08 -11.40
C GLU A 187 7.91 12.78 -10.47
N LEU A 188 8.14 12.61 -9.16
CA LEU A 188 7.08 12.48 -8.17
C LEU A 188 6.17 13.71 -8.16
N LYS A 189 6.74 14.91 -8.19
CA LYS A 189 5.99 16.18 -8.30
C LYS A 189 5.17 16.25 -9.57
N ARG A 190 5.76 15.85 -10.70
CA ARG A 190 5.09 15.85 -12.01
C ARG A 190 3.92 14.88 -12.06
N MET A 191 4.11 13.66 -11.52
CA MET A 191 3.14 12.58 -11.63
C MET A 191 2.02 12.66 -10.59
N LEU A 192 2.34 13.08 -9.37
CA LEU A 192 1.44 13.04 -8.21
C LEU A 192 0.97 14.42 -7.74
N GLY A 193 1.58 15.50 -8.26
CA GLY A 193 1.28 16.86 -7.80
C GLY A 193 1.79 17.18 -6.41
N VAL A 194 2.68 16.37 -5.86
CA VAL A 194 3.30 16.64 -4.55
C VAL A 194 4.25 17.84 -4.64
N ARG A 195 4.45 18.53 -3.52
CA ARG A 195 5.27 19.74 -3.42
C ARG A 195 6.53 19.53 -2.61
N ALA A 196 6.49 18.57 -1.68
CA ALA A 196 7.61 18.19 -0.84
C ALA A 196 7.75 16.67 -0.77
N VAL A 197 8.99 16.18 -0.78
CA VAL A 197 9.34 14.78 -0.59
C VAL A 197 10.26 14.69 0.62
N PHE A 198 9.85 13.89 1.61
CA PHE A 198 10.63 13.61 2.81
C PHE A 198 11.22 12.20 2.73
N TRP A 199 12.50 12.07 3.04
CA TRP A 199 13.25 10.82 2.88
C TRP A 199 13.62 10.20 4.21
N LEU A 200 13.15 9.00 4.46
CA LEU A 200 13.64 8.13 5.51
C LEU A 200 14.82 7.28 5.00
N GLY A 201 15.49 6.59 5.90
CA GLY A 201 16.64 5.75 5.59
C GLY A 201 16.28 4.40 5.01
N SER A 202 16.53 3.35 5.79
CA SER A 202 16.25 1.95 5.45
C SER A 202 14.96 1.45 6.09
N GLY A 203 14.45 0.31 5.60
CA GLY A 203 13.28 -0.37 6.13
C GLY A 203 13.58 -1.32 7.28
N ILE A 204 12.57 -2.14 7.60
CA ILE A 204 12.69 -3.22 8.58
C ILE A 204 13.51 -4.38 8.01
N GLU A 205 14.20 -5.10 8.86
CA GLU A 205 14.95 -6.30 8.47
C GLU A 205 14.00 -7.39 7.96
N GLY A 206 14.41 -8.13 6.95
CA GLY A 206 13.60 -9.17 6.32
C GLY A 206 12.60 -8.67 5.27
N ASP A 207 12.49 -7.34 5.07
CA ASP A 207 11.70 -6.79 3.97
C ASP A 207 12.48 -6.89 2.64
N ASP A 208 12.14 -7.89 1.84
CA ASP A 208 12.76 -8.11 0.54
C ASP A 208 12.32 -7.13 -0.55
N LYS A 209 11.46 -6.15 -0.21
CA LYS A 209 11.13 -4.97 -1.04
C LYS A 209 12.11 -3.81 -0.83
N ASP A 210 13.19 -4.00 -0.05
CA ASP A 210 14.25 -3.03 0.27
C ASP A 210 13.83 -1.90 1.23
N GLY A 211 12.69 -1.98 1.89
CA GLY A 211 12.25 -1.03 2.92
C GLY A 211 11.10 -0.14 2.48
N HIS A 212 9.99 -0.74 2.12
CA HIS A 212 8.76 -0.02 1.81
C HIS A 212 8.27 0.82 2.99
N ILE A 213 7.79 2.02 2.67
CA ILE A 213 7.32 2.98 3.69
C ILE A 213 6.02 2.51 4.36
N ASP A 214 5.17 1.78 3.66
CA ASP A 214 3.87 1.31 4.13
C ASP A 214 3.96 0.23 5.23
N ASP A 215 5.15 -0.35 5.43
CA ASP A 215 5.47 -1.21 6.56
C ASP A 215 5.99 -0.44 7.79
N MET A 216 6.24 0.87 7.67
CA MET A 216 6.88 1.65 8.73
C MET A 216 6.10 2.88 9.17
N VAL A 217 5.65 3.71 8.21
CA VAL A 217 5.05 5.01 8.48
C VAL A 217 3.82 5.20 7.62
N ARG A 218 2.69 5.56 8.25
CA ARG A 218 1.44 5.83 7.57
C ARG A 218 0.80 7.12 8.08
N PHE A 219 0.34 7.96 7.18
CA PHE A 219 -0.48 9.10 7.58
C PHE A 219 -1.84 8.64 8.13
N VAL A 220 -2.26 9.24 9.24
CA VAL A 220 -3.58 9.03 9.84
C VAL A 220 -4.48 10.25 9.64
N CYS A 221 -3.88 11.40 9.40
CA CYS A 221 -4.53 12.63 8.94
C CYS A 221 -3.47 13.53 8.27
N ARG A 222 -3.87 14.75 7.89
CA ARG A 222 -3.00 15.70 7.16
C ARG A 222 -1.65 15.96 7.83
N ASP A 223 -1.65 16.02 9.15
CA ASP A 223 -0.54 16.47 10.00
C ASP A 223 -0.18 15.49 11.12
N ALA A 224 -0.54 14.21 10.97
CA ALA A 224 -0.12 13.16 11.89
C ALA A 224 0.19 11.86 11.13
N VAL A 225 1.24 11.17 11.59
CA VAL A 225 1.62 9.83 11.13
C VAL A 225 1.70 8.86 12.32
N VAL A 226 1.36 7.59 12.08
CA VAL A 226 1.86 6.51 12.92
C VAL A 226 3.22 6.07 12.40
N SER A 227 4.14 5.77 13.30
CA SER A 227 5.45 5.22 12.97
C SER A 227 5.73 4.02 13.85
N ILE A 228 6.18 2.94 13.25
CA ILE A 228 6.58 1.74 13.98
C ILE A 228 7.76 2.03 14.88
N VAL A 229 7.70 1.53 16.11
CA VAL A 229 8.78 1.62 17.08
C VAL A 229 9.18 0.23 17.59
N GLU A 230 10.50 0.02 17.65
CA GLU A 230 11.10 -1.11 18.31
C GLU A 230 11.81 -0.61 19.57
N THR A 231 11.54 -1.25 20.69
CA THR A 231 12.12 -0.84 21.99
C THR A 231 13.25 -1.77 22.45
N ASP A 232 13.36 -2.96 21.89
CA ASP A 232 14.45 -3.88 22.18
C ASP A 232 15.67 -3.54 21.32
N SER A 233 16.71 -3.01 21.96
CA SER A 233 17.97 -2.65 21.28
C SER A 233 18.74 -3.84 20.71
N SER A 234 18.37 -5.07 21.06
CA SER A 234 18.93 -6.30 20.48
C SER A 234 18.21 -6.76 19.21
N SER A 235 17.02 -6.19 18.93
CA SER A 235 16.25 -6.48 17.74
C SER A 235 16.97 -6.00 16.48
N PRO A 236 16.98 -6.78 15.39
CA PRO A 236 17.58 -6.36 14.12
C PRO A 236 16.89 -5.11 13.53
N HIS A 237 15.62 -4.85 13.87
CA HIS A 237 14.87 -3.69 13.40
C HIS A 237 15.24 -2.38 14.14
N TYR A 238 15.80 -2.48 15.36
CA TYR A 238 15.96 -1.34 16.27
C TYR A 238 16.68 -0.17 15.64
N ARG A 239 17.84 -0.43 15.02
CA ARG A 239 18.69 0.64 14.49
C ARG A 239 18.01 1.44 13.38
N ALA A 240 17.42 0.75 12.40
CA ALA A 240 16.76 1.40 11.27
C ALA A 240 15.55 2.21 11.72
N LEU A 241 14.73 1.64 12.60
CA LEU A 241 13.53 2.30 13.11
C LEU A 241 13.86 3.47 14.04
N ALA A 242 14.89 3.37 14.88
CA ALA A 242 15.35 4.48 15.72
C ALA A 242 15.86 5.65 14.86
N GLU A 243 16.67 5.40 13.83
CA GLU A 243 17.13 6.42 12.89
C GLU A 243 15.97 7.09 12.15
N ASN A 244 15.01 6.31 11.66
CA ASN A 244 13.82 6.86 10.97
C ASN A 244 12.96 7.69 11.92
N ASN A 245 12.77 7.26 13.16
CA ASN A 245 12.04 8.03 14.17
C ASN A 245 12.75 9.35 14.53
N GLU A 246 14.09 9.37 14.54
CA GLU A 246 14.84 10.61 14.71
C GLU A 246 14.62 11.56 13.52
N ARG A 247 14.72 11.06 12.28
CA ARG A 247 14.45 11.86 11.07
C ARG A 247 13.04 12.42 11.06
N LEU A 248 12.03 11.65 11.49
CA LEU A 248 10.62 12.09 11.53
C LEU A 248 10.37 13.30 12.44
N GLN A 249 11.25 13.62 13.40
CA GLN A 249 11.15 14.85 14.20
C GLN A 249 11.25 16.13 13.34
N ASP A 250 11.90 16.02 12.18
CA ASP A 250 12.04 17.10 11.20
C ASP A 250 10.94 17.11 10.13
N LEU A 251 10.00 16.15 10.17
CA LEU A 251 8.90 16.09 9.21
C LEU A 251 7.98 17.29 9.37
N ARG A 252 7.71 18.00 8.26
CA ARG A 252 6.83 19.18 8.22
C ARG A 252 5.87 19.08 7.05
N CYS A 253 4.65 19.56 7.28
CA CYS A 253 3.72 19.83 6.19
C CYS A 253 4.27 20.89 5.23
N VAL A 254 3.67 21.00 4.05
CA VAL A 254 4.12 21.97 3.02
C VAL A 254 4.00 23.43 3.48
N ASP A 255 3.07 23.73 4.39
CA ASP A 255 2.92 25.05 5.01
C ASP A 255 3.91 25.32 6.16
N GLY A 256 4.79 24.38 6.48
CA GLY A 256 5.79 24.46 7.55
C GLY A 256 5.28 24.01 8.93
N SER A 257 4.00 23.64 9.06
CA SER A 257 3.49 23.10 10.32
C SER A 257 4.12 21.74 10.65
N GLY A 258 4.27 21.44 11.94
CA GLY A 258 4.80 20.15 12.41
C GLY A 258 3.85 19.00 12.09
N VAL A 259 4.42 17.80 11.89
CA VAL A 259 3.65 16.57 11.81
C VAL A 259 3.81 15.79 13.11
N GLU A 260 2.69 15.40 13.73
CA GLU A 260 2.69 14.56 14.92
C GLU A 260 3.14 13.12 14.55
N VAL A 261 4.05 12.56 15.36
CA VAL A 261 4.52 11.18 15.18
C VAL A 261 4.00 10.33 16.34
N ILE A 262 3.08 9.44 16.03
CA ILE A 262 2.41 8.55 16.97
C ILE A 262 3.09 7.18 16.94
N PRO A 263 3.65 6.70 18.06
CA PRO A 263 4.34 5.42 18.08
C PRO A 263 3.36 4.25 17.96
N LEU A 264 3.60 3.35 17.00
CA LEU A 264 2.87 2.11 16.80
C LEU A 264 3.80 0.93 17.14
N PRO A 265 3.40 -0.05 17.97
CA PRO A 265 4.27 -1.16 18.32
C PRO A 265 4.54 -2.07 17.13
N MET A 266 5.68 -2.78 17.16
CA MET A 266 5.88 -3.95 16.32
C MET A 266 5.16 -5.19 16.90
N PRO A 267 4.72 -6.14 16.06
CA PRO A 267 4.40 -7.46 16.55
C PRO A 267 5.67 -8.17 17.07
N ASP A 268 5.49 -9.17 17.94
CA ASP A 268 6.59 -10.08 18.26
C ASP A 268 7.06 -10.79 16.99
N PRO A 269 8.34 -11.18 16.87
CA PRO A 269 8.87 -11.81 15.67
C PRO A 269 8.04 -13.01 15.22
N LEU A 270 7.66 -13.02 13.96
CA LEU A 270 7.00 -14.14 13.32
C LEU A 270 8.02 -14.93 12.51
N HIS A 271 8.04 -16.24 12.75
CA HIS A 271 8.90 -17.18 12.04
C HIS A 271 8.03 -18.20 11.32
N ALA A 272 8.45 -18.64 10.15
CA ALA A 272 7.86 -19.74 9.42
C ALA A 272 8.93 -20.79 9.15
N GLU A 273 8.77 -21.96 9.76
CA GLU A 273 9.67 -23.09 9.54
C GLU A 273 9.67 -23.47 8.05
N ASP A 274 10.84 -23.75 7.51
CA ASP A 274 11.05 -24.15 6.12
C ASP A 274 10.59 -23.09 5.06
N TRP A 275 10.51 -21.82 5.44
CA TRP A 275 10.17 -20.74 4.52
C TRP A 275 11.42 -19.97 4.09
N ARG A 276 11.32 -19.25 2.95
CA ARG A 276 12.45 -18.48 2.39
C ARG A 276 12.94 -17.31 3.25
N LEU A 277 12.12 -16.83 4.18
CA LEU A 277 12.46 -15.76 5.11
C LEU A 277 12.57 -16.31 6.53
N ASP A 278 13.72 -16.08 7.16
CA ASP A 278 13.95 -16.47 8.56
C ASP A 278 13.02 -15.71 9.53
N GLN A 279 12.78 -14.44 9.24
CA GLN A 279 11.86 -13.56 9.95
C GLN A 279 10.94 -12.87 8.96
N LEU A 280 9.63 -12.88 9.26
CA LEU A 280 8.63 -12.28 8.41
C LEU A 280 8.52 -10.77 8.69
N PRO A 281 8.37 -9.89 7.66
CA PRO A 281 8.26 -8.45 7.82
C PRO A 281 6.84 -8.04 8.26
N ALA A 282 6.40 -8.55 9.41
CA ALA A 282 5.10 -8.27 9.97
C ALA A 282 5.03 -6.84 10.54
N SER A 283 4.00 -6.11 10.18
CA SER A 283 3.81 -4.74 10.63
C SER A 283 2.34 -4.37 10.78
N TYR A 284 1.99 -3.74 11.90
CA TYR A 284 0.67 -3.14 12.09
C TYR A 284 0.47 -1.86 11.27
N ALA A 285 1.52 -1.26 10.71
CA ALA A 285 1.41 -0.10 9.83
C ALA A 285 0.86 -0.47 8.44
N ASN A 286 0.88 -1.74 8.07
CA ASN A 286 0.39 -2.20 6.77
C ASN A 286 -1.15 -2.33 6.73
N PHE A 287 -1.86 -1.33 7.27
CA PHE A 287 -3.33 -1.22 7.28
C PHE A 287 -3.84 -0.50 6.04
N LEU A 288 -5.10 -0.75 5.68
CA LEU A 288 -5.86 -0.03 4.66
C LEU A 288 -6.87 0.91 5.33
N ILE A 289 -6.90 2.17 4.91
CA ILE A 289 -7.98 3.10 5.24
C ILE A 289 -9.00 3.04 4.10
N VAL A 290 -10.25 2.76 4.40
CA VAL A 290 -11.33 2.72 3.41
C VAL A 290 -12.60 3.32 3.98
N ASN A 291 -12.97 4.50 3.49
CA ASN A 291 -14.17 5.25 3.92
C ASN A 291 -14.33 5.25 5.46
N GLU A 292 -15.35 4.60 6.02
CA GLU A 292 -15.66 4.55 7.46
C GLU A 292 -14.90 3.46 8.21
N ALA A 293 -13.93 2.76 7.57
CA ALA A 293 -13.17 1.68 8.21
C ALA A 293 -11.65 1.83 8.05
N VAL A 294 -10.94 1.15 8.95
CA VAL A 294 -9.50 0.88 8.86
C VAL A 294 -9.32 -0.61 9.04
N ILE A 295 -8.81 -1.28 8.01
CA ILE A 295 -8.59 -2.72 8.01
C ILE A 295 -7.13 -2.98 8.40
N VAL A 296 -6.92 -3.59 9.55
CA VAL A 296 -5.60 -3.70 10.19
C VAL A 296 -5.14 -5.16 10.18
N PRO A 297 -3.91 -5.45 9.73
CA PRO A 297 -3.37 -6.79 9.87
C PRO A 297 -3.18 -7.13 11.36
N VAL A 298 -3.63 -8.31 11.77
CA VAL A 298 -3.34 -8.87 13.09
C VAL A 298 -2.64 -10.23 12.94
N PHE A 299 -1.89 -10.62 13.95
CA PHE A 299 -0.94 -11.73 13.85
C PHE A 299 -1.15 -12.81 14.90
N ASN A 300 -2.37 -12.88 15.50
CA ASN A 300 -2.70 -13.80 16.59
C ASN A 300 -1.81 -13.61 17.83
N GLN A 301 -1.52 -12.36 18.14
CA GLN A 301 -0.75 -11.90 19.30
C GLN A 301 -1.64 -10.97 20.15
N PRO A 302 -2.56 -11.51 20.97
CA PRO A 302 -3.66 -10.74 21.56
C PRO A 302 -3.21 -9.44 22.24
N ARG A 303 -2.09 -9.47 22.97
CA ARG A 303 -1.57 -8.29 23.67
C ARG A 303 -1.10 -7.20 22.70
N ASN A 304 -0.34 -7.56 21.65
CA ASN A 304 0.20 -6.61 20.67
C ASN A 304 -0.88 -6.18 19.69
N ASP A 305 -1.72 -7.12 19.25
CA ASP A 305 -2.87 -6.84 18.39
C ASP A 305 -3.82 -5.84 19.07
N ASP A 306 -4.23 -6.08 20.32
CA ASP A 306 -5.12 -5.17 21.06
C ASP A 306 -4.49 -3.79 21.27
N ARG A 307 -3.18 -3.72 21.53
CA ARG A 307 -2.46 -2.45 21.69
C ARG A 307 -2.44 -1.66 20.38
N ALA A 308 -2.08 -2.30 19.26
CA ALA A 308 -2.05 -1.64 17.97
C ALA A 308 -3.44 -1.16 17.53
N LEU A 309 -4.47 -2.03 17.66
CA LEU A 309 -5.85 -1.67 17.37
C LEU A 309 -6.35 -0.54 18.26
N GLY A 310 -5.94 -0.50 19.54
CA GLY A 310 -6.26 0.57 20.49
C GLY A 310 -5.74 1.92 20.01
N ILE A 311 -4.45 2.00 19.66
CA ILE A 311 -3.82 3.23 19.12
C ILE A 311 -4.52 3.68 17.84
N LEU A 312 -4.79 2.77 16.92
CA LEU A 312 -5.46 3.12 15.66
C LEU A 312 -6.91 3.59 15.88
N ARG A 313 -7.64 3.06 16.88
CA ARG A 313 -8.97 3.59 17.25
C ARG A 313 -8.90 5.03 17.77
N GLU A 314 -7.85 5.41 18.47
CA GLU A 314 -7.63 6.79 18.92
C GLU A 314 -7.32 7.71 17.72
N CYS A 315 -6.46 7.25 16.79
CA CYS A 315 -6.13 8.00 15.57
C CYS A 315 -7.34 8.21 14.66
N PHE A 316 -8.18 7.20 14.50
CA PHE A 316 -9.32 7.19 13.59
C PHE A 316 -10.67 7.26 14.33
N SER A 317 -10.82 8.27 15.19
CA SER A 317 -12.09 8.47 15.91
C SER A 317 -13.25 8.63 14.92
N GLY A 318 -14.24 7.74 15.01
CA GLY A 318 -15.39 7.71 14.09
C GLY A 318 -15.29 6.71 12.94
N LYS A 319 -14.14 6.03 12.75
CA LYS A 319 -14.02 4.90 11.84
C LYS A 319 -14.04 3.56 12.61
N GLN A 320 -14.48 2.50 11.92
CA GLN A 320 -14.40 1.15 12.44
C GLN A 320 -12.97 0.61 12.23
N VAL A 321 -12.29 0.25 13.30
CA VAL A 321 -10.96 -0.40 13.22
C VAL A 321 -11.16 -1.91 13.33
N ILE A 322 -10.91 -2.62 12.23
CA ILE A 322 -11.21 -4.03 12.02
C ILE A 322 -9.89 -4.80 11.87
N GLY A 323 -9.60 -5.70 12.81
CA GLY A 323 -8.46 -6.62 12.70
C GLY A 323 -8.78 -7.79 11.78
N VAL A 324 -7.89 -8.09 10.82
CA VAL A 324 -7.97 -9.27 9.95
C VAL A 324 -6.66 -10.06 10.06
N ASP A 325 -6.76 -11.36 10.28
CA ASP A 325 -5.59 -12.25 10.40
C ASP A 325 -4.77 -12.25 9.10
N ALA A 326 -3.57 -11.70 9.17
CA ALA A 326 -2.67 -11.54 8.02
C ALA A 326 -1.50 -12.54 8.02
N ARG A 327 -1.47 -13.52 8.92
CA ARG A 327 -0.34 -14.46 9.04
C ARG A 327 -0.06 -15.22 7.76
N LYS A 328 -1.07 -15.48 6.92
CA LYS A 328 -0.88 -16.14 5.62
C LYS A 328 -0.38 -15.18 4.54
N LEU A 329 -0.70 -13.88 4.63
CA LEU A 329 -0.20 -12.85 3.71
C LEU A 329 1.29 -12.59 3.94
N VAL A 330 1.67 -12.42 5.20
CA VAL A 330 3.03 -11.99 5.55
C VAL A 330 4.11 -13.03 5.24
N LEU A 331 3.73 -14.29 4.98
CA LEU A 331 4.65 -15.33 4.52
C LEU A 331 5.43 -14.93 3.26
N GLU A 332 4.82 -14.16 2.36
CA GLU A 332 5.45 -13.68 1.12
C GLU A 332 5.87 -12.20 1.21
N GLY A 333 5.96 -11.63 2.40
CA GLY A 333 6.62 -10.36 2.63
C GLY A 333 5.72 -9.12 2.63
N GLY A 334 4.38 -9.25 2.65
CA GLY A 334 3.45 -8.13 2.71
C GLY A 334 2.18 -8.46 3.48
N ALA A 335 1.34 -7.44 3.75
CA ALA A 335 0.08 -7.62 4.44
C ALA A 335 -1.10 -6.93 3.71
N ILE A 336 -2.03 -6.34 4.43
CA ILE A 336 -3.32 -5.86 3.87
C ILE A 336 -3.13 -4.69 2.92
N HIS A 337 -2.29 -3.71 3.26
CA HIS A 337 -2.04 -2.57 2.38
C HIS A 337 -1.37 -3.00 1.08
N CYS A 338 -0.38 -3.89 1.16
CA CYS A 338 0.37 -4.36 0.00
C CYS A 338 -0.50 -5.07 -1.06
N ILE A 339 -1.59 -5.73 -0.66
CA ILE A 339 -2.51 -6.41 -1.59
C ILE A 339 -3.63 -5.52 -2.12
N THR A 340 -3.76 -4.28 -1.64
CA THR A 340 -4.88 -3.38 -1.93
C THR A 340 -4.42 -2.10 -2.60
N GLN A 341 -5.25 -1.55 -3.51
CA GLN A 341 -5.06 -0.23 -4.10
C GLN A 341 -6.39 0.52 -4.11
N GLN A 342 -6.45 1.65 -3.42
CA GLN A 342 -7.66 2.47 -3.36
C GLN A 342 -7.90 3.22 -4.66
N GLN A 343 -9.18 3.27 -5.05
CA GLN A 343 -9.69 4.16 -6.09
C GLN A 343 -10.47 5.29 -5.42
N PRO A 344 -9.94 6.50 -5.36
CA PRO A 344 -10.67 7.63 -4.78
C PRO A 344 -11.91 7.95 -5.59
N ARG A 345 -12.88 8.60 -4.95
CA ARG A 345 -14.02 9.18 -5.64
C ARG A 345 -13.56 10.37 -6.46
N PRO A 346 -14.06 10.57 -7.71
CA PRO A 346 -13.83 11.80 -8.45
C PRO A 346 -14.20 13.02 -7.60
N GLY A 347 -13.42 14.09 -7.70
CA GLY A 347 -13.79 15.37 -7.09
C GLY A 347 -15.11 15.88 -7.67
N LYS A 348 -15.82 16.70 -6.92
CA LYS A 348 -17.01 17.38 -7.50
C LYS A 348 -16.52 18.43 -8.47
N GLU A 349 -17.17 18.52 -9.65
CA GLU A 349 -16.98 19.62 -10.58
C GLU A 349 -17.17 20.95 -9.82
N GLY A 350 -16.11 21.75 -9.76
CA GLY A 350 -16.13 23.13 -9.24
C GLY A 350 -16.11 23.24 -7.71
N LEU A 351 -14.91 23.20 -7.13
CA LEU A 351 -14.60 23.92 -5.88
C LEU A 351 -13.97 25.26 -6.23
#